data_cae51ebaf7b56bd4f35626a05cdd502a
#
_entry.id   cae51ebaf7b56bd4f35626a05cdd502a
#
_cell.length_a   1.000
_cell.length_b   1.000
_cell.length_c   1.000
_cell.angle_alpha   90.00
_cell.angle_beta   90.00
_cell.angle_gamma   90.00
#
_symmetry.space_group_name_H-M   'P 1'
#
loop_
_entity.id
_entity.type
_entity.pdbx_description
1 polymer ?
#
loop_
_entity_poly.entity_id
_entity_poly.type
_entity_poly.pdbx_seq_one_letter_code
_entity_poly.pdbx_strand_id
1 'polypeptide(L)'
;MEIRRAINADYIKIVRAIQNKGIKYITPAHVKEDISLGRQFVMMDNNKVIAILSLVYDAEHGYFAMKRLCVTNRKNNGKGYAQMMLKVVSGQANGKVGCTPWIDNGAMCHTLEKLGFSLEYIFSEKWCFYSKNP
;
A
#
# COMPACT_ATOMS: atom_id res chain seq x y z
N MET A 1 5.32 7.82 15.83
CA MET A 1 5.00 7.27 14.50
C MET A 1 3.50 7.25 14.31
N GLU A 2 3.01 7.71 13.16
CA GLU A 2 1.58 7.64 12.88
C GLU A 2 1.31 7.14 11.46
N ILE A 3 0.18 6.46 11.28
CA ILE A 3 -0.33 6.04 9.99
C ILE A 3 -1.68 6.73 9.82
N ARG A 4 -1.80 7.51 8.74
CA ARG A 4 -3.01 8.31 8.48
C ARG A 4 -3.21 8.54 6.99
N ARG A 5 -4.36 9.06 6.63
CA ARG A 5 -4.57 9.57 5.27
C ARG A 5 -3.67 10.79 5.05
N ALA A 6 -3.07 10.84 3.87
CA ALA A 6 -2.25 11.98 3.46
C ALA A 6 -3.14 13.17 3.11
N ILE A 7 -2.62 14.35 3.39
CA ILE A 7 -3.24 15.63 3.03
C ILE A 7 -2.35 16.35 2.01
N ASN A 8 -2.85 17.43 1.40
CA ASN A 8 -2.11 18.17 0.38
C ASN A 8 -0.70 18.61 0.85
N ALA A 9 -0.55 18.95 2.13
CA ALA A 9 0.74 19.35 2.68
C ALA A 9 1.77 18.22 2.65
N ASP A 10 1.36 16.97 2.53
CA ASP A 10 2.27 15.82 2.50
C ASP A 10 2.83 15.53 1.10
N TYR A 11 2.23 16.11 0.05
CA TYR A 11 2.54 15.78 -1.34
C TYR A 11 4.03 15.85 -1.66
N ILE A 12 4.66 16.99 -1.36
CA ILE A 12 6.08 17.21 -1.69
C ILE A 12 6.97 16.21 -0.95
N LYS A 13 6.69 15.94 0.32
CA LYS A 13 7.46 14.99 1.13
C LYS A 13 7.36 13.57 0.57
N ILE A 14 6.16 13.16 0.18
CA ILE A 14 5.92 11.82 -0.40
C ILE A 14 6.66 11.70 -1.73
N VAL A 15 6.51 12.68 -2.63
CA VAL A 15 7.16 12.66 -3.94
C VAL A 15 8.67 12.60 -3.80
N ARG A 16 9.25 13.41 -2.93
CA ARG A 16 10.71 13.40 -2.67
C ARG A 16 11.18 12.05 -2.14
N ALA A 17 10.44 11.45 -1.21
CA ALA A 17 10.79 10.15 -0.65
C ALA A 17 10.78 9.05 -1.72
N ILE A 18 9.79 9.05 -2.60
CA ILE A 18 9.69 8.11 -3.71
C ILE A 18 10.85 8.31 -4.70
N GLN A 19 11.14 9.55 -5.07
CA GLN A 19 12.22 9.88 -5.99
C GLN A 19 13.59 9.52 -5.40
N ASN A 20 13.82 9.79 -4.14
CA ASN A 20 15.07 9.45 -3.46
C ASN A 20 15.33 7.95 -3.40
N LYS A 21 14.27 7.15 -3.34
CA LYS A 21 14.39 5.69 -3.42
C LYS A 21 14.58 5.17 -4.85
N GLY A 22 14.33 6.01 -5.86
CA GLY A 22 14.40 5.62 -7.26
C GLY A 22 13.19 4.84 -7.75
N ILE A 23 12.07 4.96 -7.07
CA ILE A 23 10.82 4.29 -7.48
C ILE A 23 10.23 5.04 -8.67
N LYS A 24 10.00 4.32 -9.78
CA LYS A 24 9.48 4.89 -11.02
C LYS A 24 8.02 4.51 -11.32
N TYR A 25 7.54 3.41 -10.75
CA TYR A 25 6.17 2.95 -10.98
C TYR A 25 5.12 3.74 -10.21
N ILE A 26 5.54 4.55 -9.23
CA ILE A 26 4.66 5.48 -8.52
C ILE A 26 5.04 6.89 -8.98
N THR A 27 4.14 7.55 -9.68
CA THR A 27 4.41 8.88 -10.26
C THR A 27 3.87 9.98 -9.35
N PRO A 28 4.39 11.23 -9.49
CA PRO A 28 3.79 12.38 -8.79
C PRO A 28 2.30 12.54 -9.09
N ALA A 29 1.86 12.24 -10.32
CA ALA A 29 0.45 12.29 -10.69
C ALA A 29 -0.40 11.28 -9.91
N HIS A 30 0.10 10.07 -9.69
CA HIS A 30 -0.58 9.07 -8.83
C HIS A 30 -0.77 9.61 -7.43
N VAL A 31 0.28 10.17 -6.84
CA VAL A 31 0.23 10.70 -5.47
C VAL A 31 -0.76 11.85 -5.37
N LYS A 32 -0.71 12.78 -6.32
CA LYS A 32 -1.62 13.93 -6.32
C LYS A 32 -3.08 13.51 -6.42
N GLU A 33 -3.38 12.59 -7.32
CA GLU A 33 -4.74 12.06 -7.49
C GLU A 33 -5.20 11.32 -6.24
N ASP A 34 -4.37 10.43 -5.70
CA ASP A 34 -4.73 9.63 -4.54
C ASP A 34 -4.94 10.50 -3.29
N ILE A 35 -4.16 11.57 -3.11
CA ILE A 35 -4.41 12.53 -2.03
C ILE A 35 -5.74 13.23 -2.23
N SER A 36 -6.01 13.73 -3.43
CA SER A 36 -7.23 14.49 -3.72
C SER A 36 -8.50 13.67 -3.54
N LEU A 37 -8.41 12.35 -3.77
CA LEU A 37 -9.54 11.42 -3.64
C LEU A 37 -9.60 10.69 -2.29
N GLY A 38 -8.72 11.05 -1.36
CA GLY A 38 -8.70 10.44 -0.03
C GLY A 38 -8.21 8.99 -0.02
N ARG A 39 -7.46 8.57 -1.04
CA ARG A 39 -6.97 7.19 -1.22
C ARG A 39 -5.58 6.96 -0.65
N GLN A 40 -4.79 8.01 -0.48
CA GLN A 40 -3.39 7.91 -0.09
C GLN A 40 -3.25 7.82 1.42
N PHE A 41 -2.58 6.76 1.89
CA PHE A 41 -2.15 6.64 3.28
C PHE A 41 -0.64 6.84 3.37
N VAL A 42 -0.20 7.36 4.50
CA VAL A 42 1.19 7.65 4.76
C VAL A 42 1.55 7.24 6.19
N MET A 43 2.73 6.67 6.36
CA MET A 43 3.34 6.42 7.65
C MET A 43 4.41 7.48 7.87
N MET A 44 4.28 8.26 8.93
CA MET A 44 5.17 9.35 9.28
C MET A 44 5.88 9.06 10.60
N ASP A 45 7.16 9.39 10.66
CA ASP A 45 7.93 9.35 11.88
C ASP A 45 8.89 10.56 11.92
N ASN A 46 8.83 11.35 12.99
CA ASN A 46 9.64 12.57 13.12
C ASN A 46 9.55 13.44 11.87
N ASN A 47 8.35 13.64 11.35
CA ASN A 47 8.08 14.47 10.17
C ASN A 47 8.69 13.92 8.86
N LYS A 48 9.07 12.65 8.85
CA LYS A 48 9.61 11.97 7.67
C LYS A 48 8.65 10.89 7.18
N VAL A 49 8.56 10.75 5.87
CA VAL A 49 7.76 9.69 5.24
C VAL A 49 8.52 8.37 5.36
N ILE A 50 7.89 7.37 5.99
CA ILE A 50 8.47 6.03 6.18
C ILE A 50 7.91 5.04 5.17
N ALA A 51 6.61 5.13 4.90
CA ALA A 51 5.94 4.25 3.95
C ALA A 51 4.69 4.90 3.41
N ILE A 52 4.23 4.43 2.26
CA ILE A 52 2.98 4.86 1.64
C ILE A 52 2.20 3.65 1.15
N LEU A 53 0.88 3.81 1.04
CA LEU A 53 -0.02 2.80 0.51
C LEU A 53 -1.30 3.49 0.06
N SER A 54 -1.81 3.10 -1.10
CA SER A 54 -3.09 3.60 -1.61
C SER A 54 -4.19 2.57 -1.44
N LEU A 55 -5.37 3.02 -1.02
CA LEU A 55 -6.58 2.20 -0.90
C LEU A 55 -7.59 2.71 -1.91
N VAL A 56 -7.86 1.91 -2.94
CA VAL A 56 -8.67 2.30 -4.10
C VAL A 56 -9.85 1.36 -4.24
N TYR A 57 -11.08 1.91 -4.20
CA TYR A 57 -12.26 1.08 -4.41
C TYR A 57 -12.39 0.69 -5.89
N ASP A 58 -12.44 -0.61 -6.16
CA ASP A 58 -12.69 -1.16 -7.49
C ASP A 58 -14.19 -1.44 -7.62
N ALA A 59 -14.92 -0.47 -8.21
CA ALA A 59 -16.37 -0.57 -8.34
C ALA A 59 -16.81 -1.70 -9.28
N GLU A 60 -15.97 -2.05 -10.25
CA GLU A 60 -16.26 -3.15 -11.19
C GLU A 60 -16.26 -4.51 -10.49
N HIS A 61 -15.32 -4.70 -9.56
CA HIS A 61 -15.13 -6.00 -8.88
C HIS A 61 -15.60 -6.00 -7.43
N GLY A 62 -16.02 -4.87 -6.90
CA GLY A 62 -16.65 -4.77 -5.57
C GLY A 62 -15.71 -4.97 -4.39
N TYR A 63 -14.45 -4.52 -4.47
CA TYR A 63 -13.53 -4.62 -3.36
C TYR A 63 -12.62 -3.40 -3.28
N PHE A 64 -11.99 -3.20 -2.13
CA PHE A 64 -10.98 -2.15 -1.93
C PHE A 64 -9.60 -2.72 -2.25
N ALA A 65 -8.95 -2.18 -3.26
CA ALA A 65 -7.61 -2.61 -3.67
C ALA A 65 -6.54 -1.83 -2.92
N MET A 66 -5.62 -2.54 -2.27
CA MET A 66 -4.41 -1.95 -1.71
C MET A 66 -3.33 -1.94 -2.79
N LYS A 67 -2.87 -0.75 -3.15
CA LYS A 67 -1.95 -0.53 -4.27
C LYS A 67 -0.78 0.35 -3.87
N ARG A 68 0.30 0.24 -4.62
CA ARG A 68 1.46 1.13 -4.53
C ARG A 68 2.04 1.21 -3.12
N LEU A 69 2.16 0.06 -2.47
CA LEU A 69 2.87 -0.02 -1.20
C LEU A 69 4.36 0.22 -1.42
N CYS A 70 4.92 1.14 -0.67
CA CYS A 70 6.33 1.44 -0.74
C CYS A 70 6.85 1.84 0.65
N VAL A 71 7.90 1.14 1.11
CA VAL A 71 8.70 1.57 2.26
C VAL A 71 9.83 2.43 1.68
N THR A 72 9.82 3.72 2.01
CA THR A 72 10.58 4.75 1.28
C THR A 72 12.07 4.80 1.55
N ASN A 73 12.57 4.11 2.58
CA ASN A 73 13.99 4.12 2.92
C ASN A 73 14.49 2.69 3.13
N ARG A 74 15.61 2.34 2.48
CA ARG A 74 16.23 1.01 2.64
C ARG A 74 16.54 0.66 4.10
N LYS A 75 16.89 1.65 4.92
CA LYS A 75 17.14 1.46 6.35
C LYS A 75 15.90 0.94 7.09
N ASN A 76 14.73 1.15 6.51
CA ASN A 76 13.45 0.74 7.09
C ASN A 76 12.98 -0.64 6.59
N ASN A 77 13.68 -1.23 5.62
CA ASN A 77 13.36 -2.56 5.14
C ASN A 77 13.59 -3.59 6.25
N GLY A 78 12.69 -4.57 6.34
CA GLY A 78 12.80 -5.62 7.35
C GLY A 78 12.34 -5.25 8.75
N LYS A 79 11.85 -4.02 8.97
CA LYS A 79 11.35 -3.57 10.27
C LYS A 79 9.85 -3.79 10.45
N GLY A 80 9.20 -4.47 9.53
CA GLY A 80 7.77 -4.74 9.63
C GLY A 80 6.86 -3.57 9.26
N TYR A 81 7.39 -2.51 8.66
CA TYR A 81 6.58 -1.34 8.29
C TYR A 81 5.55 -1.65 7.22
N ALA A 82 5.89 -2.48 6.22
CA ALA A 82 4.94 -2.90 5.22
C ALA A 82 3.76 -3.64 5.84
N GLN A 83 4.04 -4.55 6.77
CA GLN A 83 3.00 -5.29 7.49
C GLN A 83 2.11 -4.37 8.32
N MET A 84 2.70 -3.38 8.99
CA MET A 84 1.95 -2.40 9.77
C MET A 84 1.02 -1.58 8.88
N MET A 85 1.51 -1.11 7.72
CA MET A 85 0.70 -0.37 6.76
C MET A 85 -0.47 -1.21 6.25
N LEU A 86 -0.20 -2.44 5.84
CA LEU A 86 -1.24 -3.34 5.34
C LEU A 86 -2.32 -3.58 6.40
N LYS A 87 -1.90 -3.81 7.65
CA LYS A 87 -2.83 -4.06 8.75
C LYS A 87 -3.72 -2.85 9.03
N VAL A 88 -3.13 -1.68 9.17
CA VAL A 88 -3.87 -0.46 9.52
C VAL A 88 -4.78 -0.04 8.36
N VAL A 89 -4.26 -0.02 7.13
CA VAL A 89 -5.03 0.44 5.97
C VAL A 89 -6.16 -0.53 5.64
N SER A 90 -5.93 -1.84 5.72
CA SER A 90 -7.00 -2.82 5.48
C SER A 90 -8.13 -2.67 6.50
N GLY A 91 -7.81 -2.29 7.75
CA GLY A 91 -8.80 -2.02 8.78
C GLY A 91 -9.64 -0.78 8.53
N GLN A 92 -9.22 0.12 7.64
CA GLN A 92 -10.00 1.30 7.27
C GLN A 92 -11.06 1.01 6.21
N ALA A 93 -10.96 -0.13 5.54
CA ALA A 93 -11.89 -0.48 4.48
C ALA A 93 -13.22 -0.98 5.05
N ASN A 94 -14.29 -0.57 4.40
CA ASN A 94 -15.68 -0.89 4.80
C ASN A 94 -16.22 -2.05 3.96
N GLY A 95 -15.41 -3.07 3.73
CA GLY A 95 -15.77 -4.22 2.91
C GLY A 95 -14.56 -5.08 2.57
N LYS A 96 -14.71 -5.92 1.56
CA LYS A 96 -13.66 -6.81 1.08
C LYS A 96 -12.44 -6.01 0.64
N VAL A 97 -11.26 -6.45 1.05
CA VAL A 97 -9.97 -5.85 0.70
C VAL A 97 -9.16 -6.84 -0.12
N GLY A 98 -8.53 -6.37 -1.18
CA GLY A 98 -7.70 -7.20 -2.04
C GLY A 98 -6.32 -6.61 -2.26
N CYS A 99 -5.38 -7.49 -2.56
CA CYS A 99 -4.01 -7.12 -2.89
C CYS A 99 -3.48 -8.10 -3.95
N THR A 100 -2.69 -7.58 -4.90
CA THR A 100 -2.23 -8.34 -6.05
C THR A 100 -0.70 -8.35 -6.13
N PRO A 101 -0.02 -9.16 -5.27
CA PRO A 101 1.43 -9.30 -5.38
C PRO A 101 1.83 -10.20 -6.55
N TRP A 102 3.10 -10.07 -6.99
CA TRP A 102 3.70 -11.04 -7.90
C TRP A 102 3.82 -12.39 -7.18
N ILE A 103 3.64 -13.48 -7.94
CA ILE A 103 3.76 -14.84 -7.40
C ILE A 103 5.17 -15.08 -6.82
N ASP A 104 6.20 -14.46 -7.41
CA ASP A 104 7.59 -14.58 -6.96
C ASP A 104 7.90 -13.74 -5.73
N ASN A 105 7.00 -12.86 -5.32
CA ASN A 105 7.20 -12.06 -4.11
C ASN A 105 6.68 -12.85 -2.89
N GLY A 106 7.42 -13.88 -2.53
CA GLY A 106 7.05 -14.77 -1.41
C GLY A 106 6.95 -14.05 -0.08
N ALA A 107 7.78 -13.02 0.14
CA ALA A 107 7.73 -12.24 1.38
C ALA A 107 6.38 -11.51 1.51
N MET A 108 5.89 -10.90 0.45
CA MET A 108 4.59 -10.22 0.46
C MET A 108 3.45 -11.22 0.60
N CYS A 109 3.48 -12.32 -0.13
CA CYS A 109 2.47 -13.36 -0.02
C CYS A 109 2.38 -13.91 1.41
N HIS A 110 3.52 -14.18 2.02
CA HIS A 110 3.59 -14.65 3.41
C HIS A 110 3.03 -13.62 4.40
N THR A 111 3.37 -12.33 4.20
CA THR A 111 2.86 -11.25 5.03
C THR A 111 1.34 -11.15 4.94
N LEU A 112 0.78 -11.24 3.75
CA LEU A 112 -0.67 -11.20 3.54
C LEU A 112 -1.36 -12.38 4.24
N GLU A 113 -0.81 -13.57 4.12
CA GLU A 113 -1.33 -14.75 4.81
C GLU A 113 -1.32 -14.59 6.32
N LYS A 114 -0.24 -14.05 6.88
CA LYS A 114 -0.15 -13.75 8.31
C LYS A 114 -1.22 -12.77 8.79
N LEU A 115 -1.61 -11.83 7.92
CA LEU A 115 -2.64 -10.85 8.22
C LEU A 115 -4.07 -11.39 8.00
N GLY A 116 -4.21 -12.65 7.63
CA GLY A 116 -5.51 -13.29 7.44
C GLY A 116 -6.08 -13.18 6.03
N PHE A 117 -5.28 -12.74 5.06
CA PHE A 117 -5.67 -12.76 3.66
C PHE A 117 -5.56 -14.18 3.11
N SER A 118 -6.46 -14.54 2.21
CA SER A 118 -6.47 -15.84 1.54
C SER A 118 -6.23 -15.67 0.05
N LEU A 119 -5.46 -16.57 -0.53
CA LEU A 119 -5.26 -16.63 -1.96
C LEU A 119 -6.57 -17.06 -2.63
N GLU A 120 -7.12 -16.22 -3.50
CA GLU A 120 -8.33 -16.55 -4.24
C GLU A 120 -8.01 -17.19 -5.59
N TYR A 121 -7.07 -16.61 -6.35
CA TYR A 121 -6.68 -17.15 -7.67
C TYR A 121 -5.33 -16.60 -8.11
N ILE A 122 -4.76 -17.26 -9.11
CA ILE A 122 -3.54 -16.85 -9.80
C ILE A 122 -3.94 -16.52 -11.24
N PHE A 123 -3.46 -15.39 -11.76
CA PHE A 123 -3.76 -14.98 -13.13
C PHE A 123 -2.49 -14.55 -13.87
N SER A 124 -2.53 -14.68 -15.21
CA SER A 124 -1.40 -14.38 -16.11
C SER A 124 -0.10 -15.09 -15.72
N GLU A 125 -0.19 -16.21 -14.98
CA GLU A 125 0.95 -17.01 -14.51
C GLU A 125 1.96 -16.24 -13.63
N LYS A 126 1.67 -14.95 -13.33
CA LYS A 126 2.59 -14.05 -12.63
C LYS A 126 2.01 -13.41 -11.37
N TRP A 127 0.70 -13.28 -11.29
CA TRP A 127 0.03 -12.50 -10.25
C TRP A 127 -0.86 -13.37 -9.38
N CYS A 128 -0.81 -13.12 -8.08
CA CYS A 128 -1.72 -13.72 -7.12
C CYS A 128 -2.74 -12.69 -6.67
N PHE A 129 -4.00 -13.09 -6.51
CA PHE A 129 -5.00 -12.23 -5.89
C PHE A 129 -5.30 -12.76 -4.49
N TYR A 130 -4.96 -11.98 -3.48
CA TYR A 130 -5.25 -12.22 -2.07
C TYR A 130 -6.37 -11.32 -1.62
N SER A 131 -7.28 -11.82 -0.82
CA SER A 131 -8.37 -11.02 -0.28
C SER A 131 -8.68 -11.37 1.16
N LYS A 132 -9.36 -10.43 1.81
CA LYS A 132 -9.85 -10.58 3.18
C LYS A 132 -11.21 -9.92 3.28
N ASN A 133 -12.18 -10.62 3.85
CA ASN A 133 -13.49 -10.05 4.18
C ASN A 133 -13.40 -9.34 5.54
N PRO A 134 -14.30 -8.37 5.77
CA PRO A 134 -14.33 -7.66 7.05
C PRO A 134 -14.57 -8.58 8.24
#